data_cb77a86acceea8b5068e5445eaaf864a
#
_entry.id   cb77a86acceea8b5068e5445eaaf864a
#
_cell.length_a   1.000
_cell.length_b   1.000
_cell.length_c   1.000
_cell.angle_alpha   90.00
_cell.angle_beta   90.00
_cell.angle_gamma   90.00
#
_symmetry.space_group_name_H-M   'P 1'
#
loop_
_entity.id
_entity.type
_entity.pdbx_description
1 polymer ?
#
loop_
_entity_poly.entity_id
_entity_poly.type
_entity_poly.pdbx_seq_one_letter_code
_entity_poly.pdbx_strand_id
1 'polypeptide(L)'
;KRIILSGGGTGGHIYPAITIAKEISRIEEAEILFVGTPNGMESKIIPKEGYKFASIHAYGLKRSFTVKNIANLAVTAKSVFRAKKILKEFNPDVVIGTGGYVCGPILMAAALQGIPTLIQEQNVIPGITNKILSRFVDRIALGYKEAAHRFPDAGKCVYTGNPIRRDILAYNRADARKELGISEDTFMVLITGGSRGARSINHAMIGVHKHFGKGNRDILLYHVTGSLGYQDVLKELENSDEKSNDTVSHIVEYEYQMPKVLAAADLIICRAGAISLAELSARE
;
A
#
# COMPACT_ATOMS: atom_id res chain seq x y z
N LYS A 1 -13.64 -14.31 16.97
CA LYS A 1 -12.40 -13.64 17.37
C LYS A 1 -12.55 -12.12 17.35
N ARG A 2 -11.82 -11.43 18.23
CA ARG A 2 -11.78 -9.95 18.27
C ARG A 2 -10.36 -9.49 17.95
N ILE A 3 -10.23 -8.74 16.86
CA ILE A 3 -8.92 -8.42 16.27
C ILE A 3 -8.79 -6.92 16.08
N ILE A 4 -7.70 -6.35 16.56
CA ILE A 4 -7.33 -4.98 16.22
C ILE A 4 -6.29 -5.01 15.12
N LEU A 5 -6.54 -4.22 14.06
CA LEU A 5 -5.58 -3.95 12.99
C LEU A 5 -5.15 -2.49 13.03
N SER A 6 -3.88 -2.22 12.81
CA SER A 6 -3.33 -0.88 12.72
C SER A 6 -2.35 -0.76 11.56
N GLY A 7 -2.57 0.23 10.72
CA GLY A 7 -1.71 0.54 9.57
C GLY A 7 -2.10 1.88 9.00
N GLY A 8 -1.13 2.76 8.76
CA GLY A 8 -1.49 4.11 8.33
C GLY A 8 -0.35 4.93 7.76
N GLY A 9 -0.68 6.17 7.40
CA GLY A 9 0.23 7.14 6.82
C GLY A 9 0.43 6.99 5.31
N THR A 10 0.40 5.77 4.76
CA THR A 10 0.52 5.52 3.32
C THR A 10 -0.31 4.30 2.90
N GLY A 11 -0.66 4.22 1.61
CA GLY A 11 -1.35 3.05 1.05
C GLY A 11 -0.58 1.75 1.25
N GLY A 12 0.76 1.79 1.23
CA GLY A 12 1.63 0.63 1.47
C GLY A 12 1.48 -0.03 2.84
N HIS A 13 0.91 0.66 3.83
CA HIS A 13 0.56 0.09 5.14
C HIS A 13 -0.95 -0.18 5.29
N ILE A 14 -1.79 0.66 4.68
CA ILE A 14 -3.25 0.57 4.81
C ILE A 14 -3.78 -0.65 4.06
N TYR A 15 -3.40 -0.83 2.79
CA TYR A 15 -3.91 -1.93 1.97
C TYR A 15 -3.48 -3.32 2.46
N PRO A 16 -2.25 -3.56 2.94
CA PRO A 16 -1.90 -4.80 3.62
C PRO A 16 -2.80 -5.10 4.83
N ALA A 17 -3.11 -4.09 5.65
CA ALA A 17 -4.01 -4.28 6.79
C ALA A 17 -5.43 -4.67 6.35
N ILE A 18 -5.97 -4.01 5.31
CA ILE A 18 -7.28 -4.35 4.72
C ILE A 18 -7.27 -5.76 4.14
N THR A 19 -6.21 -6.14 3.43
CA THR A 19 -6.08 -7.47 2.85
C THR A 19 -6.06 -8.55 3.94
N ILE A 20 -5.29 -8.35 5.00
CA ILE A 20 -5.26 -9.25 6.17
C ILE A 20 -6.66 -9.34 6.81
N ALA A 21 -7.35 -8.21 7.00
CA ALA A 21 -8.70 -8.18 7.56
C ALA A 21 -9.68 -9.00 6.72
N LYS A 22 -9.68 -8.80 5.40
CA LYS A 22 -10.55 -9.54 4.47
C LYS A 22 -10.28 -11.04 4.52
N GLU A 23 -9.02 -11.45 4.55
CA GLU A 23 -8.67 -12.87 4.63
C GLU A 23 -9.06 -13.50 5.97
N ILE A 24 -8.86 -12.80 7.08
CA ILE A 24 -9.32 -13.28 8.39
C ILE A 24 -10.83 -13.46 8.40
N SER A 25 -11.60 -12.46 7.95
CA SER A 25 -13.07 -12.52 7.90
C SER A 25 -13.60 -13.62 7.00
N ARG A 26 -12.80 -14.10 6.03
CA ARG A 26 -13.15 -15.22 5.17
C ARG A 26 -12.91 -16.59 5.82
N ILE A 27 -11.89 -16.68 6.68
CA ILE A 27 -11.47 -17.95 7.30
C ILE A 27 -12.26 -18.23 8.56
N GLU A 28 -12.55 -17.19 9.35
CA GLU A 28 -13.29 -17.33 10.62
C GLU A 28 -14.17 -16.11 10.90
N GLU A 29 -15.18 -16.30 11.75
CA GLU A 29 -15.98 -15.19 12.26
C GLU A 29 -15.10 -14.31 13.17
N ALA A 30 -14.91 -13.04 12.75
CA ALA A 30 -14.07 -12.10 13.46
C ALA A 30 -14.71 -10.71 13.55
N GLU A 31 -14.72 -10.14 14.76
CA GLU A 31 -14.99 -8.73 14.95
C GLU A 31 -13.69 -7.95 14.78
N ILE A 32 -13.60 -7.11 13.76
CA ILE A 32 -12.39 -6.35 13.42
C ILE A 32 -12.58 -4.87 13.71
N LEU A 33 -11.62 -4.31 14.46
CA LEU A 33 -11.51 -2.88 14.72
C LEU A 33 -10.18 -2.36 14.15
N PHE A 34 -10.26 -1.36 13.30
CA PHE A 34 -9.08 -0.65 12.85
C PHE A 34 -8.74 0.52 13.77
N VAL A 35 -7.45 0.71 14.02
CA VAL A 35 -6.91 1.84 14.78
C VAL A 35 -5.95 2.64 13.91
N GLY A 36 -6.24 3.93 13.75
CA GLY A 36 -5.49 4.84 12.89
C GLY A 36 -5.45 6.26 13.43
N THR A 37 -4.93 7.21 12.64
CA THR A 37 -4.98 8.62 12.99
C THR A 37 -6.26 9.28 12.48
N PRO A 38 -6.80 10.30 13.19
CA PRO A 38 -8.09 10.91 12.82
C PRO A 38 -8.05 11.63 11.46
N ASN A 39 -6.89 12.11 11.04
CA ASN A 39 -6.72 12.89 9.80
C ASN A 39 -5.84 12.16 8.77
N GLY A 40 -5.50 10.88 8.98
CA GLY A 40 -4.75 10.07 8.05
C GLY A 40 -5.61 9.56 6.89
N MET A 41 -4.98 9.03 5.84
CA MET A 41 -5.68 8.38 4.73
C MET A 41 -6.55 7.22 5.23
N GLU A 42 -6.10 6.50 6.24
CA GLU A 42 -6.77 5.37 6.87
C GLU A 42 -8.15 5.73 7.42
N SER A 43 -8.32 6.95 7.98
CA SER A 43 -9.61 7.40 8.54
C SER A 43 -10.71 7.56 7.48
N LYS A 44 -10.33 7.70 6.21
CA LYS A 44 -11.27 7.82 5.08
C LYS A 44 -11.45 6.48 4.36
N ILE A 45 -10.37 5.69 4.24
CA ILE A 45 -10.37 4.45 3.48
C ILE A 45 -11.06 3.32 4.27
N ILE A 46 -10.68 3.13 5.54
CA ILE A 46 -11.15 2.00 6.35
C ILE A 46 -12.68 1.96 6.52
N PRO A 47 -13.37 3.09 6.84
CA PRO A 47 -14.83 3.09 6.93
C PRO A 47 -15.53 2.79 5.59
N LYS A 48 -14.92 3.19 4.44
CA LYS A 48 -15.45 2.85 3.11
C LYS A 48 -15.35 1.36 2.80
N GLU A 49 -14.39 0.66 3.40
CA GLU A 49 -14.26 -0.80 3.31
C GLU A 49 -15.18 -1.55 4.29
N GLY A 50 -16.03 -0.82 5.04
CA GLY A 50 -17.03 -1.39 5.95
C GLY A 50 -16.52 -1.76 7.34
N TYR A 51 -15.30 -1.40 7.71
CA TYR A 51 -14.73 -1.73 9.02
C TYR A 51 -14.95 -0.63 10.06
N LYS A 52 -15.12 -1.03 11.32
CA LYS A 52 -15.11 -0.12 12.48
C LYS A 52 -13.75 0.56 12.60
N PHE A 53 -13.75 1.84 12.96
CA PHE A 53 -12.53 2.64 13.07
C PHE A 53 -12.47 3.40 14.39
N ALA A 54 -11.36 3.29 15.10
CA ALA A 54 -11.04 4.10 16.28
C ALA A 54 -9.79 4.94 16.02
N SER A 55 -9.74 6.16 16.58
CA SER A 55 -8.62 7.06 16.32
C SER A 55 -7.70 7.25 17.53
N ILE A 56 -6.40 7.30 17.25
CA ILE A 56 -5.33 7.67 18.17
C ILE A 56 -4.49 8.77 17.53
N HIS A 57 -4.22 9.84 18.29
CA HIS A 57 -3.29 10.87 17.83
C HIS A 57 -1.86 10.33 17.90
N ALA A 58 -1.22 10.12 16.78
CA ALA A 58 0.18 9.73 16.69
C ALA A 58 0.90 10.60 15.66
N TYR A 59 2.18 10.86 15.89
CA TYR A 59 3.01 11.64 14.99
C TYR A 59 4.26 10.85 14.61
N GLY A 60 4.66 10.95 13.34
CA GLY A 60 5.90 10.35 12.86
C GLY A 60 7.12 11.02 13.48
N LEU A 61 8.05 10.22 14.00
CA LEU A 61 9.34 10.71 14.43
C LEU A 61 10.19 11.04 13.19
N LYS A 62 10.58 12.30 13.04
CA LYS A 62 11.56 12.69 12.02
C LYS A 62 12.95 12.20 12.45
N ARG A 63 13.79 11.82 11.48
CA ARG A 63 15.16 11.32 11.71
C ARG A 63 16.12 12.37 12.32
N SER A 64 15.71 13.65 12.47
CA SER A 64 16.52 14.72 13.06
C SER A 64 16.10 15.00 14.52
N PHE A 65 17.07 15.20 15.40
CA PHE A 65 16.84 15.66 16.77
C PHE A 65 16.37 17.13 16.75
N THR A 66 15.07 17.34 16.96
CA THR A 66 14.47 18.68 17.04
C THR A 66 13.58 18.77 18.27
N VAL A 67 13.40 19.99 18.81
CA VAL A 67 12.47 20.29 19.93
C VAL A 67 11.05 19.77 19.65
N LYS A 68 10.65 19.75 18.36
CA LYS A 68 9.41 19.11 17.89
C LYS A 68 9.33 17.61 18.21
N ASN A 69 10.45 16.89 18.23
CA ASN A 69 10.47 15.48 18.57
C ASN A 69 10.20 15.22 20.06
N ILE A 70 10.56 16.14 20.95
CA ILE A 70 10.25 16.03 22.39
C ILE A 70 8.74 16.23 22.62
N ALA A 71 8.13 17.21 21.96
CA ALA A 71 6.68 17.40 21.99
C ALA A 71 5.93 16.20 21.40
N ASN A 72 6.42 15.62 20.31
CA ASN A 72 5.87 14.41 19.70
C ASN A 72 6.00 13.18 20.63
N LEU A 73 7.03 13.09 21.43
CA LEU A 73 7.20 12.02 22.42
C LEU A 73 6.14 12.11 23.53
N ALA A 74 5.87 13.33 24.03
CA ALA A 74 4.80 13.55 25.03
C ALA A 74 3.41 13.20 24.47
N VAL A 75 3.14 13.56 23.21
CA VAL A 75 1.89 13.17 22.54
C VAL A 75 1.83 11.66 22.34
N THR A 76 2.94 11.02 21.99
CA THR A 76 3.01 9.56 21.85
C THR A 76 2.72 8.86 23.18
N ALA A 77 3.22 9.39 24.30
CA ALA A 77 2.89 8.87 25.63
C ALA A 77 1.39 8.98 25.96
N LYS A 78 0.76 10.14 25.69
CA LYS A 78 -0.71 10.30 25.81
C LYS A 78 -1.47 9.31 24.89
N SER A 79 -0.93 9.03 23.73
CA SER A 79 -1.52 8.08 22.77
C SER A 79 -1.52 6.65 23.29
N VAL A 80 -0.50 6.26 24.09
CA VAL A 80 -0.47 4.95 24.76
C VAL A 80 -1.62 4.83 25.78
N PHE A 81 -1.95 5.89 26.52
CA PHE A 81 -3.12 5.86 27.42
C PHE A 81 -4.44 5.72 26.65
N ARG A 82 -4.58 6.42 25.52
CA ARG A 82 -5.75 6.26 24.65
C ARG A 82 -5.82 4.83 24.08
N ALA A 83 -4.68 4.27 23.67
CA ALA A 83 -4.56 2.90 23.20
C ALA A 83 -5.02 1.90 24.30
N LYS A 84 -4.57 2.07 25.55
CA LYS A 84 -5.02 1.23 26.67
C LYS A 84 -6.53 1.27 26.86
N LYS A 85 -7.16 2.43 26.70
CA LYS A 85 -8.62 2.55 26.77
C LYS A 85 -9.30 1.77 25.65
N ILE A 86 -8.84 1.90 24.40
CA ILE A 86 -9.38 1.15 23.26
C ILE A 86 -9.20 -0.36 23.47
N LEU A 87 -8.03 -0.82 23.93
CA LEU A 87 -7.77 -2.23 24.22
C LEU A 87 -8.72 -2.76 25.30
N LYS A 88 -8.95 -2.00 26.37
CA LYS A 88 -9.86 -2.39 27.44
C LYS A 88 -11.32 -2.48 26.97
N GLU A 89 -11.77 -1.49 26.17
CA GLU A 89 -13.15 -1.44 25.67
C GLU A 89 -13.43 -2.52 24.62
N PHE A 90 -12.46 -2.74 23.73
CA PHE A 90 -12.61 -3.71 22.64
C PHE A 90 -12.23 -5.14 23.08
N ASN A 91 -11.36 -5.33 24.05
CA ASN A 91 -10.86 -6.61 24.57
C ASN A 91 -10.41 -7.57 23.44
N PRO A 92 -9.36 -7.23 22.66
CA PRO A 92 -8.94 -8.03 21.52
C PRO A 92 -8.21 -9.31 21.92
N ASP A 93 -8.37 -10.38 21.13
CA ASP A 93 -7.59 -11.60 21.21
C ASP A 93 -6.17 -11.43 20.63
N VAL A 94 -6.02 -10.51 19.67
CA VAL A 94 -4.73 -10.20 19.02
C VAL A 94 -4.72 -8.78 18.44
N VAL A 95 -3.54 -8.16 18.41
CA VAL A 95 -3.31 -6.86 17.78
C VAL A 95 -2.26 -7.01 16.68
N ILE A 96 -2.63 -6.62 15.46
CA ILE A 96 -1.80 -6.74 14.25
C ILE A 96 -1.45 -5.35 13.73
N GLY A 97 -0.16 -5.09 13.47
CA GLY A 97 0.33 -3.87 12.86
C GLY A 97 0.98 -4.10 11.51
N THR A 98 0.64 -3.28 10.52
CA THR A 98 1.24 -3.35 9.19
C THR A 98 2.22 -2.21 8.91
N GLY A 99 2.47 -1.37 9.92
CA GLY A 99 3.43 -0.28 9.81
C GLY A 99 2.80 1.11 9.81
N GLY A 100 3.66 2.11 9.72
CA GLY A 100 3.30 3.50 9.95
C GLY A 100 3.41 3.88 11.44
N TYR A 101 3.51 5.16 11.70
CA TYR A 101 3.71 5.68 13.06
C TYR A 101 2.53 5.40 14.00
N VAL A 102 1.33 5.21 13.47
CA VAL A 102 0.12 4.92 14.26
C VAL A 102 0.14 3.55 14.93
N CYS A 103 0.87 2.58 14.36
CA CYS A 103 1.03 1.24 14.96
C CYS A 103 1.77 1.28 16.30
N GLY A 104 2.68 2.25 16.49
CA GLY A 104 3.51 2.34 17.69
C GLY A 104 2.73 2.29 18.99
N PRO A 105 1.84 3.26 19.25
CA PRO A 105 1.10 3.33 20.51
C PRO A 105 0.22 2.12 20.80
N ILE A 106 -0.52 1.61 19.80
CA ILE A 106 -1.48 0.52 20.02
C ILE A 106 -0.78 -0.81 20.25
N LEU A 107 0.24 -1.15 19.45
CA LEU A 107 1.00 -2.38 19.63
C LEU A 107 1.86 -2.37 20.89
N MET A 108 2.47 -1.21 21.22
CA MET A 108 3.20 -1.06 22.47
C MET A 108 2.27 -1.27 23.69
N ALA A 109 1.08 -0.65 23.67
CA ALA A 109 0.11 -0.80 24.74
C ALA A 109 -0.41 -2.25 24.86
N ALA A 110 -0.60 -2.95 23.75
CA ALA A 110 -1.01 -4.35 23.71
C ALA A 110 0.07 -5.27 24.28
N ALA A 111 1.31 -5.13 23.80
CA ALA A 111 2.45 -5.92 24.28
C ALA A 111 2.68 -5.75 25.79
N LEU A 112 2.58 -4.52 26.31
CA LEU A 112 2.72 -4.23 27.74
C LEU A 112 1.57 -4.80 28.60
N GLN A 113 0.45 -5.17 28.00
CA GLN A 113 -0.70 -5.81 28.68
C GLN A 113 -0.74 -7.34 28.45
N GLY A 114 0.26 -7.92 27.79
CA GLY A 114 0.31 -9.36 27.49
C GLY A 114 -0.71 -9.81 26.44
N ILE A 115 -1.28 -8.87 25.67
CA ILE A 115 -2.16 -9.21 24.55
C ILE A 115 -1.29 -9.67 23.40
N PRO A 116 -1.58 -10.80 22.74
CA PRO A 116 -0.83 -11.29 21.59
C PRO A 116 -0.66 -10.23 20.49
N THR A 117 0.56 -10.10 19.99
CA THR A 117 0.93 -9.05 19.02
C THR A 117 1.68 -9.58 17.83
N LEU A 118 1.36 -9.05 16.65
CA LEU A 118 2.05 -9.37 15.41
C LEU A 118 2.32 -8.07 14.61
N ILE A 119 3.50 -7.94 14.04
CA ILE A 119 3.76 -6.94 12.99
C ILE A 119 4.00 -7.63 11.67
N GLN A 120 3.49 -7.04 10.60
CA GLN A 120 3.78 -7.43 9.22
C GLN A 120 4.69 -6.36 8.60
N GLU A 121 5.86 -6.80 8.10
CA GLU A 121 6.83 -5.93 7.42
C GLU A 121 6.87 -6.25 5.93
N GLN A 122 6.54 -5.26 5.11
CA GLN A 122 6.44 -5.41 3.66
C GLN A 122 7.79 -5.35 2.95
N ASN A 123 8.75 -4.66 3.54
CA ASN A 123 10.01 -4.29 2.88
C ASN A 123 11.19 -5.11 3.39
N VAL A 124 12.22 -5.25 2.56
CA VAL A 124 13.52 -5.82 2.98
C VAL A 124 14.19 -4.95 4.05
N ILE A 125 14.03 -3.62 3.97
CA ILE A 125 14.51 -2.68 4.99
C ILE A 125 13.34 -2.27 5.87
N PRO A 126 13.28 -2.74 7.12
CA PRO A 126 12.16 -2.45 8.01
C PRO A 126 11.97 -0.97 8.28
N GLY A 127 10.70 -0.55 8.37
CA GLY A 127 10.33 0.76 8.84
C GLY A 127 10.78 0.98 10.30
N ILE A 128 11.07 2.24 10.66
CA ILE A 128 11.55 2.60 12.02
C ILE A 128 10.58 2.10 13.10
N THR A 129 9.29 2.29 12.91
CA THR A 129 8.27 1.84 13.86
C THR A 129 8.31 0.33 14.06
N ASN A 130 8.33 -0.45 12.98
CA ASN A 130 8.41 -1.92 13.05
C ASN A 130 9.72 -2.38 13.68
N LYS A 131 10.85 -1.69 13.41
CA LYS A 131 12.14 -1.98 14.04
C LYS A 131 12.13 -1.74 15.56
N ILE A 132 11.43 -0.70 16.03
CA ILE A 132 11.28 -0.44 17.47
C ILE A 132 10.34 -1.49 18.09
N LEU A 133 9.18 -1.71 17.48
CA LEU A 133 8.16 -2.64 17.99
C LEU A 133 8.64 -4.09 18.03
N SER A 134 9.55 -4.51 17.15
CA SER A 134 10.05 -5.88 17.06
C SER A 134 10.64 -6.42 18.37
N ARG A 135 11.10 -5.52 19.26
CA ARG A 135 11.61 -5.90 20.58
C ARG A 135 10.50 -6.33 21.54
N PHE A 136 9.28 -5.87 21.31
CA PHE A 136 8.16 -6.00 22.23
C PHE A 136 7.10 -6.98 21.74
N VAL A 137 6.90 -7.09 20.43
CA VAL A 137 5.87 -7.95 19.84
C VAL A 137 6.27 -9.43 19.88
N ASP A 138 5.27 -10.32 19.79
CA ASP A 138 5.47 -11.76 19.85
C ASP A 138 5.93 -12.35 18.52
N ARG A 139 5.42 -11.84 17.38
CA ARG A 139 5.72 -12.36 16.05
C ARG A 139 5.89 -11.24 15.02
N ILE A 140 6.69 -11.55 13.99
CA ILE A 140 6.99 -10.66 12.87
C ILE A 140 6.78 -11.44 11.57
N ALA A 141 5.71 -11.10 10.85
CA ALA A 141 5.46 -11.65 9.52
C ALA A 141 6.25 -10.85 8.47
N LEU A 142 7.04 -11.53 7.65
CA LEU A 142 7.92 -10.91 6.68
C LEU A 142 7.45 -11.09 5.25
N GLY A 143 7.41 -10.00 4.49
CA GLY A 143 7.22 -10.02 3.04
C GLY A 143 8.42 -10.57 2.27
N TYR A 144 9.62 -10.44 2.84
CA TYR A 144 10.89 -10.91 2.28
C TYR A 144 11.74 -11.59 3.34
N LYS A 145 12.31 -12.76 3.03
CA LYS A 145 13.15 -13.54 3.96
C LYS A 145 14.38 -12.76 4.42
N GLU A 146 14.93 -11.95 3.55
CA GLU A 146 16.11 -11.13 3.75
C GLU A 146 15.91 -10.05 4.82
N ALA A 147 14.68 -9.74 5.19
CA ALA A 147 14.41 -8.80 6.26
C ALA A 147 14.72 -9.36 7.65
N ALA A 148 14.74 -10.68 7.84
CA ALA A 148 14.86 -11.32 9.15
C ALA A 148 16.15 -10.89 9.91
N HIS A 149 17.29 -10.81 9.23
CA HIS A 149 18.57 -10.42 9.85
C HIS A 149 18.64 -8.93 10.25
N ARG A 150 17.64 -8.13 9.88
CA ARG A 150 17.55 -6.71 10.25
C ARG A 150 16.78 -6.49 11.55
N PHE A 151 16.20 -7.55 12.09
CA PHE A 151 15.53 -7.53 13.39
C PHE A 151 16.41 -8.08 14.50
N PRO A 152 16.29 -7.57 15.75
CA PRO A 152 17.13 -8.01 16.88
C PRO A 152 16.97 -9.50 17.23
N ASP A 153 15.78 -10.05 17.00
CA ASP A 153 15.42 -11.44 17.28
C ASP A 153 14.79 -12.07 16.05
N ALA A 154 15.61 -12.79 15.30
CA ALA A 154 15.17 -13.53 14.12
C ALA A 154 14.22 -14.70 14.45
N GLY A 155 14.23 -15.20 15.68
CA GLY A 155 13.35 -16.29 16.14
C GLY A 155 11.86 -15.87 16.18
N LYS A 156 11.56 -14.56 16.24
CA LYS A 156 10.20 -14.03 16.12
C LYS A 156 9.73 -13.92 14.67
N CYS A 157 10.64 -14.01 13.70
CA CYS A 157 10.35 -13.78 12.29
C CYS A 157 9.79 -15.03 11.61
N VAL A 158 8.71 -14.83 10.84
CA VAL A 158 8.10 -15.86 10.01
C VAL A 158 7.96 -15.29 8.59
N TYR A 159 8.48 -15.98 7.60
CA TYR A 159 8.28 -15.62 6.20
C TYR A 159 6.88 -16.02 5.76
N THR A 160 6.06 -15.03 5.39
CA THR A 160 4.68 -15.22 4.94
C THR A 160 4.45 -14.73 3.51
N GLY A 161 5.42 -14.03 2.93
CA GLY A 161 5.17 -13.18 1.77
C GLY A 161 4.41 -11.92 2.13
N ASN A 162 4.18 -11.06 1.15
CA ASN A 162 3.37 -9.87 1.31
C ASN A 162 1.87 -10.20 1.11
N PRO A 163 0.97 -9.59 1.89
CA PRO A 163 -0.46 -9.74 1.69
C PRO A 163 -0.87 -9.00 0.42
N ILE A 164 -1.31 -9.74 -0.59
CA ILE A 164 -1.82 -9.23 -1.86
C ILE A 164 -3.34 -9.35 -1.92
N ARG A 165 -3.98 -8.43 -2.63
CA ARG A 165 -5.43 -8.46 -2.83
C ARG A 165 -5.81 -9.63 -3.76
N ARG A 166 -6.87 -10.34 -3.43
CA ARG A 166 -7.34 -11.46 -4.25
C ARG A 166 -7.83 -11.06 -5.63
N ASP A 167 -8.41 -9.87 -5.74
CA ASP A 167 -8.90 -9.34 -7.01
C ASP A 167 -7.80 -9.17 -8.06
N ILE A 168 -6.53 -9.06 -7.62
CA ILE A 168 -5.36 -9.08 -8.53
C ILE A 168 -5.32 -10.34 -9.39
N LEU A 169 -5.79 -11.47 -8.87
CA LEU A 169 -5.80 -12.76 -9.58
C LEU A 169 -7.15 -13.08 -10.23
N ALA A 170 -8.13 -12.17 -10.14
CA ALA A 170 -9.50 -12.41 -10.60
C ALA A 170 -9.64 -12.48 -12.14
N TYR A 171 -8.71 -11.85 -12.87
CA TYR A 171 -8.78 -11.76 -14.32
C TYR A 171 -7.64 -12.57 -14.95
N ASN A 172 -7.94 -13.34 -15.98
CA ASN A 172 -6.95 -13.82 -16.94
C ASN A 172 -6.73 -12.75 -18.03
N ARG A 173 -5.67 -12.91 -18.82
CA ARG A 173 -5.27 -11.93 -19.85
C ARG A 173 -6.33 -11.76 -20.95
N ALA A 174 -6.88 -12.86 -21.44
CA ALA A 174 -7.83 -12.85 -22.56
C ALA A 174 -9.14 -12.14 -22.18
N ASP A 175 -9.73 -12.49 -21.01
CA ASP A 175 -10.94 -11.84 -20.52
C ASP A 175 -10.72 -10.36 -20.24
N ALA A 176 -9.59 -10.01 -19.61
CA ALA A 176 -9.25 -8.62 -19.32
C ALA A 176 -9.13 -7.78 -20.61
N ARG A 177 -8.46 -8.29 -21.64
CA ARG A 177 -8.32 -7.61 -22.93
C ARG A 177 -9.65 -7.45 -23.65
N LYS A 178 -10.46 -8.50 -23.66
CA LYS A 178 -11.81 -8.47 -24.25
C LYS A 178 -12.67 -7.39 -23.60
N GLU A 179 -12.67 -7.30 -22.26
CA GLU A 179 -13.45 -6.31 -21.53
C GLU A 179 -12.92 -4.88 -21.69
N LEU A 180 -11.61 -4.71 -21.93
CA LEU A 180 -10.99 -3.42 -22.18
C LEU A 180 -11.01 -3.02 -23.67
N GLY A 181 -11.48 -3.91 -24.56
CA GLY A 181 -11.49 -3.67 -26.01
C GLY A 181 -10.10 -3.64 -26.63
N ILE A 182 -9.13 -4.35 -26.05
CA ILE A 182 -7.74 -4.42 -26.52
C ILE A 182 -7.56 -5.67 -27.38
N SER A 183 -7.04 -5.49 -28.63
CA SER A 183 -6.74 -6.63 -29.52
C SER A 183 -5.67 -7.54 -28.90
N GLU A 184 -5.75 -8.85 -29.19
CA GLU A 184 -4.75 -9.82 -28.76
C GLU A 184 -3.35 -9.52 -29.33
N ASP A 185 -3.29 -8.94 -30.53
CA ASP A 185 -2.04 -8.60 -31.23
C ASP A 185 -1.42 -7.27 -30.74
N THR A 186 -2.15 -6.48 -29.93
CA THR A 186 -1.64 -5.21 -29.40
C THR A 186 -0.71 -5.45 -28.24
N PHE A 187 0.55 -4.95 -28.30
CA PHE A 187 1.48 -4.97 -27.17
C PHE A 187 1.14 -3.86 -26.17
N MET A 188 0.61 -4.24 -25.01
CA MET A 188 0.17 -3.29 -23.99
C MET A 188 1.26 -3.04 -22.95
N VAL A 189 1.70 -1.78 -22.85
CA VAL A 189 2.61 -1.32 -21.79
C VAL A 189 1.81 -0.55 -20.75
N LEU A 190 1.70 -1.09 -19.54
CA LEU A 190 1.12 -0.39 -18.40
C LEU A 190 2.19 0.43 -17.69
N ILE A 191 1.95 1.72 -17.52
CA ILE A 191 2.83 2.64 -16.80
C ILE A 191 2.12 3.15 -15.56
N THR A 192 2.70 2.96 -14.36
CA THR A 192 2.10 3.43 -13.11
C THR A 192 3.11 3.81 -12.04
N GLY A 193 2.92 4.96 -11.44
CA GLY A 193 3.71 5.45 -10.30
C GLY A 193 3.05 5.18 -8.93
N GLY A 194 1.92 4.43 -8.91
CA GLY A 194 1.04 4.29 -7.73
C GLY A 194 0.02 5.41 -7.63
N SER A 195 -0.85 5.39 -6.61
CA SER A 195 -2.03 6.26 -6.49
C SER A 195 -1.75 7.78 -6.56
N ARG A 196 -0.56 8.22 -6.15
CA ARG A 196 -0.12 9.63 -6.23
C ARG A 196 0.70 9.93 -7.48
N GLY A 197 1.07 8.90 -8.24
CA GLY A 197 1.98 8.99 -9.36
C GLY A 197 3.46 9.01 -8.96
N ALA A 198 4.33 8.99 -9.97
CA ALA A 198 5.78 9.12 -9.82
C ALA A 198 6.31 10.13 -10.85
N ARG A 199 6.74 11.29 -10.36
CA ARG A 199 7.18 12.41 -11.22
C ARG A 199 8.26 12.00 -12.24
N SER A 200 9.25 11.20 -11.80
CA SER A 200 10.33 10.71 -12.67
C SER A 200 9.83 9.77 -13.77
N ILE A 201 8.88 8.88 -13.46
CA ILE A 201 8.26 7.98 -14.44
C ILE A 201 7.43 8.81 -15.41
N ASN A 202 6.54 9.68 -14.92
CA ASN A 202 5.70 10.51 -15.76
C ASN A 202 6.53 11.34 -16.75
N HIS A 203 7.57 11.99 -16.27
CA HIS A 203 8.46 12.82 -17.12
C HIS A 203 9.21 11.99 -18.17
N ALA A 204 9.76 10.83 -17.79
CA ALA A 204 10.44 9.94 -18.74
C ALA A 204 9.48 9.43 -19.83
N MET A 205 8.24 9.13 -19.45
CA MET A 205 7.25 8.58 -20.38
C MET A 205 6.71 9.60 -21.39
N ILE A 206 6.83 10.91 -21.17
CA ILE A 206 6.45 11.93 -22.15
C ILE A 206 7.22 11.73 -23.45
N GLY A 207 8.55 11.51 -23.39
CA GLY A 207 9.36 11.21 -24.57
C GLY A 207 8.94 9.93 -25.28
N VAL A 208 8.54 8.91 -24.53
CA VAL A 208 8.05 7.64 -25.07
C VAL A 208 6.70 7.82 -25.78
N HIS A 209 5.76 8.55 -25.17
CA HIS A 209 4.48 8.88 -25.81
C HIS A 209 4.69 9.65 -27.14
N LYS A 210 5.60 10.61 -27.17
CA LYS A 210 5.94 11.36 -28.40
C LYS A 210 6.55 10.47 -29.47
N HIS A 211 7.39 9.51 -29.08
CA HIS A 211 8.07 8.61 -30.01
C HIS A 211 7.11 7.59 -30.63
N PHE A 212 6.32 6.91 -29.81
CA PHE A 212 5.39 5.86 -30.26
C PHE A 212 4.04 6.41 -30.73
N GLY A 213 3.69 7.64 -30.40
CA GLY A 213 2.45 8.30 -30.84
C GLY A 213 2.31 8.51 -32.34
N LYS A 214 3.35 8.20 -33.13
CA LYS A 214 3.40 8.39 -34.59
C LYS A 214 2.97 7.14 -35.36
N GLY A 215 1.80 6.56 -35.04
CA GLY A 215 1.15 5.61 -35.95
C GLY A 215 1.52 4.13 -35.76
N ASN A 216 2.09 3.72 -34.65
CA ASN A 216 2.28 2.31 -34.36
C ASN A 216 1.05 1.76 -33.60
N ARG A 217 0.09 1.17 -34.33
CA ARG A 217 -1.14 0.61 -33.77
C ARG A 217 -0.94 -0.68 -33.00
N ASP A 218 0.27 -1.27 -33.05
CA ASP A 218 0.58 -2.53 -32.38
C ASP A 218 0.99 -2.35 -30.94
N ILE A 219 1.18 -1.08 -30.47
CA ILE A 219 1.58 -0.76 -29.09
C ILE A 219 0.55 0.17 -28.44
N LEU A 220 0.02 -0.25 -27.29
CA LEU A 220 -0.80 0.59 -26.41
C LEU A 220 -0.02 1.02 -25.17
N LEU A 221 0.15 2.33 -25.00
CA LEU A 221 0.71 2.92 -23.78
C LEU A 221 -0.42 3.28 -22.81
N TYR A 222 -0.68 2.43 -21.83
CA TYR A 222 -1.68 2.68 -20.80
C TYR A 222 -1.00 3.34 -19.59
N HIS A 223 -1.17 4.66 -19.43
CA HIS A 223 -0.42 5.45 -18.45
C HIS A 223 -1.31 5.99 -17.32
N VAL A 224 -1.13 5.44 -16.12
CA VAL A 224 -1.78 5.91 -14.89
C VAL A 224 -0.83 6.88 -14.19
N THR A 225 -1.03 8.17 -14.42
CA THR A 225 -0.11 9.25 -14.03
C THR A 225 -0.14 9.56 -12.53
N GLY A 226 -1.24 9.25 -11.84
CA GLY A 226 -1.51 9.67 -10.49
C GLY A 226 -2.00 11.11 -10.40
N SER A 227 -2.67 11.45 -9.29
CA SER A 227 -3.34 12.75 -9.10
C SER A 227 -2.42 13.98 -9.14
N LEU A 228 -1.13 13.80 -8.87
CA LEU A 228 -0.18 14.91 -8.85
C LEU A 228 0.49 15.19 -10.20
N GLY A 229 0.38 14.28 -11.17
CA GLY A 229 1.10 14.38 -12.44
C GLY A 229 0.22 14.47 -13.68
N TYR A 230 -1.09 14.25 -13.55
CA TYR A 230 -1.99 14.13 -14.69
C TYR A 230 -1.99 15.38 -15.59
N GLN A 231 -2.25 16.54 -14.99
CA GLN A 231 -2.32 17.80 -15.74
C GLN A 231 -0.99 18.20 -16.37
N ASP A 232 0.12 17.91 -15.69
CA ASP A 232 1.45 18.22 -16.21
C ASP A 232 1.78 17.36 -17.44
N VAL A 233 1.45 16.05 -17.39
CA VAL A 233 1.66 15.13 -18.52
C VAL A 233 0.82 15.55 -19.73
N LEU A 234 -0.46 15.88 -19.54
CA LEU A 234 -1.33 16.31 -20.63
C LEU A 234 -0.80 17.60 -21.31
N LYS A 235 -0.45 18.61 -20.51
CA LYS A 235 0.09 19.87 -21.03
C LYS A 235 1.38 19.67 -21.85
N GLU A 236 2.29 18.82 -21.38
CA GLU A 236 3.54 18.56 -22.10
C GLU A 236 3.35 17.77 -23.40
N LEU A 237 2.30 16.97 -23.49
CA LEU A 237 1.93 16.26 -24.71
C LEU A 237 1.16 17.18 -25.69
N GLU A 238 0.28 18.05 -25.20
CA GLU A 238 -0.44 19.05 -26.02
C GLU A 238 0.47 20.09 -26.65
N ASN A 239 1.50 20.52 -25.92
CA ASN A 239 2.48 21.51 -26.41
C ASN A 239 3.47 20.96 -27.46
N SER A 240 3.36 19.67 -27.82
CA SER A 240 4.10 19.13 -28.93
C SER A 240 3.37 19.49 -30.24
N ASP A 241 4.07 20.12 -31.20
CA ASP A 241 3.54 20.46 -32.55
C ASP A 241 3.08 19.25 -33.38
N GLU A 242 3.11 18.09 -32.82
CA GLU A 242 2.77 16.80 -33.40
C GLU A 242 1.39 16.31 -32.92
N LYS A 243 0.34 16.91 -33.48
CA LYS A 243 -1.02 16.32 -33.40
C LYS A 243 -1.06 15.09 -34.28
N SER A 244 -0.70 13.92 -33.74
CA SER A 244 -1.03 12.67 -34.39
C SER A 244 -2.38 12.19 -33.83
N ASN A 245 -3.39 12.13 -34.71
CA ASN A 245 -4.74 11.62 -34.38
C ASN A 245 -4.79 10.09 -34.19
N ASP A 246 -3.67 9.39 -34.29
CA ASP A 246 -3.56 7.92 -34.23
C ASP A 246 -2.82 7.45 -32.96
N THR A 247 -2.92 8.19 -31.87
CA THR A 247 -2.17 7.88 -30.64
C THR A 247 -2.75 6.65 -29.94
N VAL A 248 -1.96 5.60 -29.84
CA VAL A 248 -2.24 4.39 -29.04
C VAL A 248 -1.89 4.66 -27.57
N SER A 249 -2.19 5.87 -27.09
CA SER A 249 -1.93 6.29 -25.72
C SER A 249 -3.22 6.49 -24.95
N HIS A 250 -3.40 5.71 -23.89
CA HIS A 250 -4.50 5.86 -22.94
C HIS A 250 -3.95 6.44 -21.63
N ILE A 251 -4.25 7.71 -21.36
CA ILE A 251 -3.69 8.43 -20.21
C ILE A 251 -4.82 8.74 -19.23
N VAL A 252 -4.67 8.24 -18.01
CA VAL A 252 -5.65 8.43 -16.93
C VAL A 252 -4.98 8.92 -15.65
N GLU A 253 -5.72 9.72 -14.89
CA GLU A 253 -5.27 10.18 -13.58
C GLU A 253 -5.20 9.02 -12.58
N TYR A 254 -6.23 8.20 -12.56
CA TYR A 254 -6.39 7.09 -11.63
C TYR A 254 -7.10 5.92 -12.29
N GLU A 255 -6.67 4.69 -11.96
CA GLU A 255 -7.29 3.48 -12.46
C GLU A 255 -8.00 2.72 -11.34
N TYR A 256 -9.33 2.62 -11.44
CA TYR A 256 -10.18 1.92 -10.47
C TYR A 256 -10.21 0.41 -10.71
N GLN A 257 -9.99 -0.02 -11.95
CA GLN A 257 -9.98 -1.43 -12.37
C GLN A 257 -8.54 -1.95 -12.55
N MET A 258 -7.61 -1.50 -11.70
CA MET A 258 -6.20 -1.87 -11.77
C MET A 258 -5.96 -3.39 -11.91
N PRO A 259 -6.70 -4.30 -11.21
CA PRO A 259 -6.53 -5.74 -11.39
C PRO A 259 -6.74 -6.20 -12.85
N LYS A 260 -7.72 -5.63 -13.54
CA LYS A 260 -8.02 -5.92 -14.94
C LYS A 260 -6.93 -5.39 -15.86
N VAL A 261 -6.51 -4.15 -15.65
CA VAL A 261 -5.46 -3.50 -16.47
C VAL A 261 -4.12 -4.20 -16.29
N LEU A 262 -3.79 -4.63 -15.06
CA LEU A 262 -2.61 -5.47 -14.79
C LEU A 262 -2.68 -6.81 -15.51
N ALA A 263 -3.88 -7.43 -15.58
CA ALA A 263 -4.07 -8.69 -16.29
C ALA A 263 -3.88 -8.58 -17.80
N ALA A 264 -4.25 -7.44 -18.38
CA ALA A 264 -4.18 -7.19 -19.82
C ALA A 264 -2.77 -6.83 -20.32
N ALA A 265 -1.89 -6.34 -19.44
CA ALA A 265 -0.58 -5.80 -19.79
C ALA A 265 0.44 -6.88 -20.15
N ASP A 266 1.28 -6.60 -21.16
CA ASP A 266 2.44 -7.42 -21.55
C ASP A 266 3.73 -6.94 -20.86
N LEU A 267 3.82 -5.63 -20.60
CA LEU A 267 4.95 -5.01 -19.92
C LEU A 267 4.44 -4.00 -18.89
N ILE A 268 5.06 -3.97 -17.73
CA ILE A 268 4.68 -3.05 -16.67
C ILE A 268 5.87 -2.21 -16.24
N ILE A 269 5.74 -0.89 -16.35
CA ILE A 269 6.70 0.10 -15.87
C ILE A 269 6.16 0.71 -14.59
N CYS A 270 6.79 0.42 -13.46
CA CYS A 270 6.30 0.90 -12.17
C CYS A 270 7.44 1.24 -11.20
N ARG A 271 7.07 1.79 -10.05
CA ARG A 271 8.00 1.90 -8.92
C ARG A 271 8.16 0.53 -8.25
N ALA A 272 9.37 0.22 -7.78
CA ALA A 272 9.68 -1.00 -7.03
C ALA A 272 9.09 -0.96 -5.60
N GLY A 273 7.77 -0.76 -5.49
CA GLY A 273 7.04 -0.84 -4.22
C GLY A 273 6.86 -2.30 -3.80
N ALA A 274 7.09 -2.63 -2.53
CA ALA A 274 7.06 -4.01 -2.06
C ALA A 274 5.74 -4.74 -2.34
N ILE A 275 4.61 -4.06 -2.17
CA ILE A 275 3.28 -4.64 -2.46
C ILE A 275 3.06 -4.75 -3.97
N SER A 276 3.44 -3.72 -4.76
CA SER A 276 3.30 -3.77 -6.22
C SER A 276 4.10 -4.92 -6.81
N LEU A 277 5.35 -5.11 -6.38
CA LEU A 277 6.16 -6.24 -6.83
C LEU A 277 5.55 -7.59 -6.43
N ALA A 278 5.00 -7.69 -5.21
CA ALA A 278 4.33 -8.92 -4.77
C ALA A 278 3.05 -9.21 -5.59
N GLU A 279 2.27 -8.19 -5.92
CA GLU A 279 1.08 -8.31 -6.78
C GLU A 279 1.47 -8.77 -8.20
N LEU A 280 2.56 -8.22 -8.76
CA LEU A 280 3.07 -8.61 -10.08
C LEU A 280 3.58 -10.05 -10.08
N SER A 281 4.45 -10.41 -9.12
CA SER A 281 4.99 -11.78 -9.01
C SER A 281 3.93 -12.86 -8.76
N ALA A 282 2.78 -12.49 -8.23
CA ALA A 282 1.69 -13.43 -8.03
C ALA A 282 0.86 -13.67 -9.31
N ARG A 283 1.10 -12.90 -10.36
CA ARG A 283 0.41 -13.03 -11.66
C ARG A 283 1.23 -13.82 -12.70
N GLU A 284 2.48 -14.12 -12.41
CA GLU A 284 3.30 -15.05 -13.21
C GLU A 284 2.78 -16.48 -13.04
#